data_e616bd5b0bc3bb6acf09a3006faf3d98
#
_entry.id   e616bd5b0bc3bb6acf09a3006faf3d98
#
_cell.length_a   1.000
_cell.length_b   1.000
_cell.length_c   1.000
_cell.angle_alpha   90.00
_cell.angle_beta   90.00
_cell.angle_gamma   90.00
#
_symmetry.space_group_name_H-M   'P 1'
#
loop_
_entity.id
_entity.type
_entity.pdbx_description
1 polymer ?
#
loop_
_entity_poly.entity_id
_entity_poly.type
_entity_poly.pdbx_seq_one_letter_code
_entity_poly.pdbx_strand_id
1 'polypeptide(L)'
;MKRVITSLTLVLLASSIPTTWASPNYVYPIDGCKSTYSQAHHDYPATDILTKKGCRFIAPTSGVIDEVNAVDKYSWKNNSGALRGGLSISMIGDDGVRYYGSHFSKIYPNIVPGYRVEVGELMALVGTSGDAAGLAPHVHFGISWPTKAGIWWVRRGEIYPWKYLDAWKAGKDLNPAKEVLTKMKKVGTVPKHVGY
;
A
#
# COMPACT_ATOMS: atom_id res chain seq x y z
N MET A 1 -15.44 41.36 69.71
CA MET A 1 -14.57 40.45 68.96
C MET A 1 -15.35 39.94 67.77
N LYS A 2 -15.10 40.46 66.54
CA LYS A 2 -15.76 40.02 65.29
C LYS A 2 -14.87 38.95 64.61
N ARG A 3 -15.43 37.74 64.41
CA ARG A 3 -14.71 36.64 63.68
C ARG A 3 -14.93 36.87 62.19
N VAL A 4 -13.84 37.05 61.45
CA VAL A 4 -13.85 37.06 59.99
C VAL A 4 -13.70 35.59 59.53
N ILE A 5 -14.69 35.08 58.81
CA ILE A 5 -14.65 33.78 58.17
C ILE A 5 -14.21 34.02 56.72
N THR A 6 -12.96 33.60 56.44
CA THR A 6 -12.40 33.64 55.06
C THR A 6 -12.82 32.34 54.34
N SER A 7 -13.72 32.45 53.38
CA SER A 7 -14.09 31.32 52.51
C SER A 7 -13.04 31.14 51.44
N LEU A 8 -12.41 29.96 51.41
CA LEU A 8 -11.44 29.56 50.40
C LEU A 8 -12.22 28.90 49.25
N THR A 9 -12.30 29.58 48.10
CA THR A 9 -12.96 29.04 46.89
C THR A 9 -11.93 28.23 46.13
N LEU A 10 -12.09 26.91 46.10
CA LEU A 10 -11.29 25.99 45.31
C LEU A 10 -11.72 26.04 43.85
N VAL A 11 -10.93 26.64 42.98
CA VAL A 11 -11.14 26.60 41.50
C VAL A 11 -10.59 25.33 40.96
N LEU A 12 -11.46 24.37 40.60
CA LEU A 12 -11.12 23.18 39.85
C LEU A 12 -10.88 23.54 38.38
N LEU A 13 -9.61 23.64 37.98
CA LEU A 13 -9.22 23.73 36.58
C LEU A 13 -9.41 22.33 35.93
N ALA A 14 -10.49 22.14 35.19
CA ALA A 14 -10.67 20.98 34.34
C ALA A 14 -9.69 21.06 33.16
N SER A 15 -8.57 20.34 33.24
CA SER A 15 -7.66 20.15 32.11
C SER A 15 -8.35 19.24 31.09
N SER A 16 -8.82 19.79 29.96
CA SER A 16 -9.24 19.03 28.80
C SER A 16 -8.00 18.37 28.17
N ILE A 17 -7.86 17.07 28.36
CA ILE A 17 -6.85 16.28 27.64
C ILE A 17 -7.29 16.23 26.18
N PRO A 18 -6.50 16.72 25.21
CA PRO A 18 -6.85 16.59 23.81
C PRO A 18 -6.89 15.09 23.46
N THR A 19 -8.03 14.62 22.97
CA THR A 19 -8.15 13.25 22.44
C THR A 19 -7.35 13.20 21.14
N THR A 20 -6.11 12.77 21.19
CA THR A 20 -5.33 12.49 19.99
C THR A 20 -5.92 11.23 19.36
N TRP A 21 -6.62 11.39 18.23
CA TRP A 21 -7.00 10.28 17.40
C TRP A 21 -5.69 9.65 16.88
N ALA A 22 -5.45 8.39 17.20
CA ALA A 22 -4.34 7.66 16.60
C ALA A 22 -4.54 7.65 15.07
N SER A 23 -3.47 7.94 14.32
CA SER A 23 -3.49 7.76 12.86
C SER A 23 -3.82 6.31 12.55
N PRO A 24 -4.62 6.02 11.50
CA PRO A 24 -4.91 4.65 11.12
C PRO A 24 -3.59 3.94 10.75
N ASN A 25 -3.47 2.65 11.11
CA ASN A 25 -2.31 1.86 10.71
C ASN A 25 -2.34 1.49 9.23
N TYR A 26 -3.56 1.49 8.63
CA TYR A 26 -3.78 1.18 7.22
C TYR A 26 -4.77 2.13 6.59
N VAL A 27 -4.51 2.48 5.33
CA VAL A 27 -5.41 3.27 4.49
C VAL A 27 -5.58 2.63 3.11
N TYR A 28 -6.71 2.89 2.48
CA TYR A 28 -6.95 2.49 1.11
C TYR A 28 -5.98 3.20 0.16
N PRO A 29 -5.26 2.50 -0.73
CA PRO A 29 -4.11 3.06 -1.43
C PRO A 29 -4.43 4.03 -2.58
N ILE A 30 -5.71 4.25 -2.93
CA ILE A 30 -6.13 5.27 -3.91
C ILE A 30 -6.82 6.41 -3.18
N ASP A 31 -6.28 7.62 -3.32
CA ASP A 31 -6.82 8.81 -2.69
C ASP A 31 -7.33 9.83 -3.73
N GLY A 32 -8.40 10.55 -3.34
CA GLY A 32 -9.00 11.64 -4.12
C GLY A 32 -9.82 11.20 -5.34
N CYS A 33 -9.98 9.90 -5.59
CA CYS A 33 -10.71 9.39 -6.76
C CYS A 33 -11.65 8.23 -6.42
N LYS A 34 -12.74 8.13 -7.18
CA LYS A 34 -13.55 6.91 -7.20
C LYS A 34 -12.77 5.76 -7.84
N SER A 35 -12.86 4.57 -7.27
CA SER A 35 -12.19 3.38 -7.76
C SER A 35 -13.02 2.13 -7.52
N THR A 36 -12.82 1.12 -8.36
CA THR A 36 -13.42 -0.20 -8.26
C THR A 36 -12.35 -1.27 -8.42
N TYR A 37 -12.57 -2.46 -7.92
CA TYR A 37 -11.69 -3.61 -8.08
C TYR A 37 -12.48 -4.91 -8.01
N SER A 38 -11.95 -5.95 -8.65
CA SER A 38 -12.50 -7.30 -8.61
C SER A 38 -11.94 -8.09 -7.43
N GLN A 39 -12.68 -9.08 -6.96
CA GLN A 39 -12.20 -10.09 -6.03
C GLN A 39 -11.37 -11.20 -6.70
N ALA A 40 -11.16 -11.11 -8.01
CA ALA A 40 -10.38 -12.04 -8.80
C ALA A 40 -9.33 -11.30 -9.62
N HIS A 41 -8.21 -11.95 -9.83
CA HIS A 41 -7.16 -11.63 -10.78
C HIS A 41 -6.85 -12.91 -11.56
N HIS A 42 -6.30 -12.83 -12.79
CA HIS A 42 -6.28 -13.98 -13.68
C HIS A 42 -5.43 -15.15 -13.16
N ASP A 43 -4.08 -15.01 -13.04
CA ASP A 43 -3.20 -16.18 -12.86
C ASP A 43 -2.69 -16.35 -11.43
N TYR A 44 -2.72 -15.28 -10.62
CA TYR A 44 -2.14 -15.24 -9.28
C TYR A 44 -2.91 -14.26 -8.36
N PRO A 45 -2.75 -14.40 -7.04
CA PRO A 45 -3.44 -13.55 -6.08
C PRO A 45 -2.95 -12.09 -6.13
N ALA A 46 -3.77 -11.22 -6.73
CA ALA A 46 -3.60 -9.77 -6.77
C ALA A 46 -4.97 -9.13 -7.05
N THR A 47 -5.01 -7.82 -7.29
CA THR A 47 -6.17 -7.15 -7.85
C THR A 47 -5.77 -5.91 -8.63
N ASP A 48 -6.56 -5.59 -9.67
CA ASP A 48 -6.43 -4.35 -10.41
C ASP A 48 -7.44 -3.33 -9.88
N ILE A 49 -6.92 -2.23 -9.33
CA ILE A 49 -7.75 -1.14 -8.82
C ILE A 49 -7.96 -0.14 -9.96
N LEU A 50 -9.11 -0.26 -10.65
CA LEU A 50 -9.49 0.63 -11.73
C LEU A 50 -9.87 2.01 -11.19
N THR A 51 -9.29 3.05 -11.80
CA THR A 51 -9.58 4.44 -11.46
C THR A 51 -9.13 5.36 -12.60
N LYS A 52 -9.14 6.67 -12.42
CA LYS A 52 -8.71 7.62 -13.44
C LYS A 52 -7.18 7.76 -13.46
N LYS A 53 -6.60 7.98 -14.64
CA LYS A 53 -5.20 8.39 -14.77
C LYS A 53 -4.94 9.67 -13.98
N GLY A 54 -3.81 9.71 -13.26
CA GLY A 54 -3.44 10.84 -12.42
C GLY A 54 -4.01 10.81 -11.00
N CYS A 55 -4.86 9.83 -10.64
CA CYS A 55 -5.26 9.61 -9.25
C CYS A 55 -4.05 9.31 -8.37
N ARG A 56 -4.13 9.69 -7.11
CA ARG A 56 -3.03 9.54 -6.15
C ARG A 56 -2.93 8.10 -5.67
N PHE A 57 -1.73 7.53 -5.76
CA PHE A 57 -1.38 6.29 -5.09
C PHE A 57 -0.58 6.62 -3.83
N ILE A 58 -1.08 6.22 -2.70
CA ILE A 58 -0.54 6.53 -1.38
C ILE A 58 -0.09 5.26 -0.65
N ALA A 59 0.83 5.41 0.32
CA ALA A 59 1.32 4.31 1.12
C ALA A 59 0.17 3.70 1.94
N PRO A 60 -0.14 2.40 1.77
CA PRO A 60 -1.24 1.77 2.50
C PRO A 60 -0.96 1.62 4.00
N THR A 61 0.29 1.68 4.41
CA THR A 61 0.79 1.66 5.79
C THR A 61 2.15 2.33 5.85
N SER A 62 2.67 2.65 7.04
CA SER A 62 4.06 3.12 7.19
C SER A 62 5.05 1.99 6.92
N GLY A 63 6.24 2.33 6.40
CA GLY A 63 7.26 1.33 6.05
C GLY A 63 8.43 1.91 5.28
N VAL A 64 9.17 1.07 4.59
CA VAL A 64 10.37 1.43 3.83
C VAL A 64 10.22 0.98 2.38
N ILE A 65 10.55 1.86 1.45
CA ILE A 65 10.59 1.53 0.01
C ILE A 65 11.67 0.49 -0.23
N ASP A 66 11.30 -0.60 -0.87
CA ASP A 66 12.14 -1.76 -1.14
C ASP A 66 12.70 -1.72 -2.57
N GLU A 67 11.81 -1.57 -3.56
CA GLU A 67 12.19 -1.49 -4.97
C GLU A 67 11.40 -0.38 -5.68
N VAL A 68 12.04 0.29 -6.64
CA VAL A 68 11.39 1.24 -7.54
C VAL A 68 11.82 0.96 -8.98
N ASN A 69 10.85 0.79 -9.87
CA ASN A 69 11.10 0.85 -11.30
C ASN A 69 10.60 2.20 -11.84
N ALA A 70 11.52 3.16 -11.96
CA ALA A 70 11.22 4.52 -12.40
C ALA A 70 11.27 4.70 -13.94
N VAL A 71 11.66 3.66 -14.70
CA VAL A 71 11.77 3.70 -16.16
C VAL A 71 10.99 2.54 -16.76
N ASP A 72 10.00 2.85 -17.59
CA ASP A 72 9.25 1.83 -18.33
C ASP A 72 10.12 1.22 -19.44
N LYS A 73 10.57 -0.02 -19.21
CA LYS A 73 11.38 -0.81 -20.16
C LYS A 73 10.57 -1.89 -20.86
N TYR A 74 9.27 -1.95 -20.60
CA TYR A 74 8.40 -2.95 -21.22
C TYR A 74 8.21 -2.64 -22.71
N SER A 75 8.20 -3.69 -23.50
CA SER A 75 7.73 -3.66 -24.89
C SER A 75 7.21 -5.05 -25.26
N TRP A 76 6.37 -5.15 -26.27
CA TRP A 76 5.90 -6.42 -26.80
C TRP A 76 7.03 -7.36 -27.26
N LYS A 77 8.16 -6.79 -27.66
CA LYS A 77 9.37 -7.54 -28.01
C LYS A 77 10.14 -8.03 -26.77
N ASN A 78 10.04 -7.29 -25.66
CA ASN A 78 10.64 -7.63 -24.37
C ASN A 78 9.56 -7.84 -23.32
N ASN A 79 8.77 -8.89 -23.52
CA ASN A 79 7.62 -9.25 -22.68
C ASN A 79 8.06 -10.08 -21.45
N SER A 80 9.09 -9.62 -20.74
CA SER A 80 9.50 -10.24 -19.48
C SER A 80 8.51 -9.88 -18.36
N GLY A 81 8.08 -10.88 -17.60
CA GLY A 81 7.18 -10.67 -16.46
C GLY A 81 7.72 -9.65 -15.43
N ALA A 82 9.05 -9.56 -15.30
CA ALA A 82 9.70 -8.56 -14.44
C ALA A 82 9.46 -7.10 -14.91
N LEU A 83 9.15 -6.88 -16.20
CA LEU A 83 9.00 -5.56 -16.80
C LEU A 83 7.53 -5.16 -17.01
N ARG A 84 6.61 -6.12 -16.96
CA ARG A 84 5.17 -5.88 -17.25
C ARG A 84 4.56 -4.77 -16.41
N GLY A 85 4.96 -4.62 -15.16
CA GLY A 85 4.45 -3.57 -14.28
C GLY A 85 4.77 -2.12 -14.73
N GLY A 86 5.66 -1.92 -15.72
CA GLY A 86 6.09 -0.58 -16.10
C GLY A 86 6.67 0.19 -14.91
N LEU A 87 6.24 1.43 -14.69
CA LEU A 87 6.60 2.18 -13.49
C LEU A 87 5.94 1.52 -12.27
N SER A 88 6.74 1.14 -11.29
CA SER A 88 6.25 0.39 -10.14
C SER A 88 7.02 0.69 -8.85
N ILE A 89 6.35 0.47 -7.72
CA ILE A 89 6.89 0.64 -6.36
C ILE A 89 6.61 -0.63 -5.58
N SER A 90 7.60 -1.08 -4.82
CA SER A 90 7.48 -2.09 -3.78
C SER A 90 7.91 -1.47 -2.46
N MET A 91 7.14 -1.67 -1.40
CA MET A 91 7.50 -1.25 -0.04
C MET A 91 7.31 -2.40 0.94
N ILE A 92 8.11 -2.40 2.00
CA ILE A 92 7.95 -3.29 3.14
C ILE A 92 7.33 -2.48 4.28
N GLY A 93 6.11 -2.83 4.66
CA GLY A 93 5.43 -2.22 5.79
C GLY A 93 6.09 -2.56 7.13
N ASP A 94 5.82 -1.76 8.15
CA ASP A 94 6.30 -2.02 9.53
C ASP A 94 5.74 -3.34 10.09
N ASP A 95 4.72 -3.89 9.47
CA ASP A 95 4.16 -5.22 9.72
C ASP A 95 4.94 -6.38 9.05
N GLY A 96 6.02 -6.06 8.33
CA GLY A 96 6.86 -7.04 7.60
C GLY A 96 6.26 -7.55 6.29
N VAL A 97 5.14 -6.98 5.85
CA VAL A 97 4.46 -7.35 4.60
C VAL A 97 4.95 -6.48 3.45
N ARG A 98 5.10 -7.08 2.26
CA ARG A 98 5.37 -6.34 1.03
C ARG A 98 4.07 -5.89 0.38
N TYR A 99 4.02 -4.61 0.02
CA TYR A 99 2.96 -3.98 -0.76
C TYR A 99 3.53 -3.51 -2.09
N TYR A 100 2.90 -3.93 -3.18
CA TYR A 100 3.35 -3.63 -4.53
C TYR A 100 2.26 -2.88 -5.30
N GLY A 101 2.67 -1.82 -6.00
CA GLY A 101 1.82 -1.09 -6.94
C GLY A 101 2.54 -0.89 -8.27
N SER A 102 1.81 -0.96 -9.39
CA SER A 102 2.38 -0.78 -10.72
C SER A 102 1.45 -0.07 -11.70
N HIS A 103 1.94 0.14 -12.94
CA HIS A 103 1.32 0.87 -14.05
C HIS A 103 1.19 2.38 -13.80
N PHE A 104 2.09 2.96 -13.00
CA PHE A 104 2.06 4.39 -12.71
C PHE A 104 2.38 5.25 -13.94
N SER A 105 1.86 6.49 -13.95
CA SER A 105 2.26 7.52 -14.91
C SER A 105 3.40 8.40 -14.40
N LYS A 106 3.58 8.43 -13.06
CA LYS A 106 4.63 9.20 -12.39
C LYS A 106 4.92 8.57 -11.03
N ILE A 107 6.20 8.49 -10.67
CA ILE A 107 6.68 8.23 -9.30
C ILE A 107 7.32 9.52 -8.81
N TYR A 108 7.09 9.90 -7.55
CA TYR A 108 7.69 11.11 -6.98
C TYR A 108 9.18 10.91 -6.70
N PRO A 109 10.02 11.96 -6.90
CA PRO A 109 11.49 11.83 -6.87
C PRO A 109 12.08 11.36 -5.54
N ASN A 110 11.39 11.61 -4.42
CA ASN A 110 11.80 11.16 -3.09
C ASN A 110 11.53 9.67 -2.84
N ILE A 111 10.70 9.04 -3.67
CA ILE A 111 10.37 7.62 -3.55
C ILE A 111 11.49 6.79 -4.18
N VAL A 112 12.45 6.43 -3.37
CA VAL A 112 13.64 5.65 -3.75
C VAL A 112 13.86 4.51 -2.75
N PRO A 113 14.55 3.42 -3.13
CA PRO A 113 14.86 2.35 -2.17
C PRO A 113 15.55 2.86 -0.91
N GLY A 114 15.08 2.42 0.25
CA GLY A 114 15.52 2.87 1.56
C GLY A 114 14.79 4.10 2.12
N TYR A 115 13.98 4.79 1.31
CA TYR A 115 13.16 5.91 1.82
C TYR A 115 12.04 5.39 2.72
N ARG A 116 11.89 6.00 3.90
CA ARG A 116 10.77 5.72 4.80
C ARG A 116 9.55 6.53 4.38
N VAL A 117 8.43 5.85 4.23
CA VAL A 117 7.13 6.46 3.98
C VAL A 117 6.24 6.31 5.21
N GLU A 118 5.40 7.31 5.44
CA GLU A 118 4.34 7.25 6.44
C GLU A 118 3.02 6.85 5.79
N VAL A 119 2.12 6.24 6.57
CA VAL A 119 0.78 5.85 6.10
C VAL A 119 0.06 7.05 5.47
N GLY A 120 -0.48 6.86 4.26
CA GLY A 120 -1.14 7.92 3.51
C GLY A 120 -0.21 8.86 2.72
N GLU A 121 1.11 8.68 2.79
CA GLU A 121 2.06 9.49 2.02
C GLU A 121 1.92 9.23 0.52
N LEU A 122 1.95 10.31 -0.27
CA LEU A 122 1.82 10.26 -1.73
C LEU A 122 3.09 9.70 -2.37
N MET A 123 2.98 8.57 -3.06
CA MET A 123 4.10 7.89 -3.70
C MET A 123 4.12 8.02 -5.22
N ALA A 124 2.94 7.92 -5.87
CA ALA A 124 2.85 7.88 -7.33
C ALA A 124 1.50 8.39 -7.83
N LEU A 125 1.40 8.55 -9.15
CA LEU A 125 0.14 8.81 -9.85
C LEU A 125 -0.21 7.63 -10.75
N VAL A 126 -1.48 7.23 -10.72
CA VAL A 126 -2.03 6.14 -11.53
C VAL A 126 -1.83 6.41 -13.02
N GLY A 127 -1.53 5.38 -13.77
CA GLY A 127 -1.28 5.45 -15.21
C GLY A 127 -1.66 4.20 -15.95
N THR A 128 -0.90 3.92 -16.99
CA THR A 128 -1.03 2.77 -17.88
C THR A 128 0.33 2.34 -18.43
N SER A 129 1.41 2.46 -17.64
CA SER A 129 2.75 2.02 -18.06
C SER A 129 2.87 0.50 -18.09
N GLY A 130 3.90 -0.01 -18.72
CA GLY A 130 4.10 -1.43 -18.87
C GLY A 130 3.09 -2.06 -19.83
N ASP A 131 2.64 -3.28 -19.54
CA ASP A 131 1.67 -4.01 -20.37
C ASP A 131 0.22 -3.50 -20.21
N ALA A 132 -0.01 -2.52 -19.33
CA ALA A 132 -1.27 -1.78 -19.25
C ALA A 132 -1.42 -0.70 -20.34
N ALA A 133 -0.43 -0.53 -21.22
CA ALA A 133 -0.53 0.42 -22.32
C ALA A 133 -1.73 0.13 -23.22
N GLY A 134 -2.62 1.11 -23.40
CA GLY A 134 -3.85 0.97 -24.17
C GLY A 134 -5.05 0.41 -23.40
N LEU A 135 -4.88 0.02 -22.13
CA LEU A 135 -5.96 -0.44 -21.26
C LEU A 135 -6.53 0.72 -20.41
N ALA A 136 -7.62 0.45 -19.71
CA ALA A 136 -8.17 1.36 -18.72
C ALA A 136 -7.14 1.64 -17.60
N PRO A 137 -6.97 2.89 -17.16
CA PRO A 137 -6.02 3.21 -16.09
C PRO A 137 -6.37 2.47 -14.80
N HIS A 138 -5.35 1.87 -14.18
CA HIS A 138 -5.49 1.11 -12.95
C HIS A 138 -4.16 1.03 -12.20
N VAL A 139 -4.22 0.56 -10.98
CA VAL A 139 -3.06 0.09 -10.23
C VAL A 139 -3.20 -1.41 -10.07
N HIS A 140 -2.25 -2.17 -10.61
CA HIS A 140 -2.08 -3.53 -10.17
C HIS A 140 -1.54 -3.50 -8.74
N PHE A 141 -2.30 -4.06 -7.79
CA PHE A 141 -1.97 -4.05 -6.37
C PHE A 141 -1.77 -5.47 -5.84
N GLY A 142 -0.59 -5.72 -5.30
CA GLY A 142 -0.19 -7.02 -4.75
C GLY A 142 0.23 -6.94 -3.29
N ILE A 143 -0.09 -8.00 -2.53
CA ILE A 143 0.36 -8.20 -1.15
C ILE A 143 1.14 -9.51 -1.10
N SER A 144 2.35 -9.48 -0.53
CA SER A 144 3.24 -10.65 -0.44
C SER A 144 4.23 -10.51 0.73
N TRP A 145 5.29 -11.27 0.71
CA TRP A 145 6.42 -11.19 1.66
C TRP A 145 7.70 -10.72 0.98
N PRO A 146 8.66 -10.15 1.73
CA PRO A 146 9.94 -9.73 1.19
C PRO A 146 10.72 -10.90 0.58
N THR A 147 11.34 -10.66 -0.58
CA THR A 147 12.23 -11.59 -1.26
C THR A 147 13.45 -10.84 -1.80
N LYS A 148 14.49 -11.55 -2.23
CA LYS A 148 15.61 -10.95 -2.97
C LYS A 148 15.10 -10.30 -4.25
N ALA A 149 15.79 -9.24 -4.69
CA ALA A 149 15.58 -8.64 -6.01
C ALA A 149 15.61 -9.70 -7.11
N GLY A 150 14.77 -9.57 -8.11
CA GLY A 150 14.64 -10.55 -9.19
C GLY A 150 13.60 -11.65 -8.96
N ILE A 151 13.10 -11.85 -7.73
CA ILE A 151 11.99 -12.78 -7.45
C ILE A 151 10.66 -12.01 -7.69
N TRP A 152 10.51 -11.46 -8.87
CA TRP A 152 9.43 -10.57 -9.26
C TRP A 152 8.04 -11.24 -9.19
N TRP A 153 7.95 -12.56 -9.38
CA TRP A 153 6.67 -13.28 -9.35
C TRP A 153 6.05 -13.35 -7.95
N VAL A 154 6.85 -13.30 -6.88
CA VAL A 154 6.34 -13.15 -5.50
C VAL A 154 5.94 -11.70 -5.23
N ARG A 155 6.77 -10.75 -5.70
CA ARG A 155 6.53 -9.31 -5.51
C ARG A 155 5.15 -8.88 -6.03
N ARG A 156 4.72 -9.39 -7.18
CA ARG A 156 3.46 -8.98 -7.84
C ARG A 156 2.18 -9.38 -7.08
N GLY A 157 2.27 -10.31 -6.10
CA GLY A 157 1.15 -10.70 -5.24
C GLY A 157 1.13 -12.19 -4.95
N GLU A 158 0.80 -12.54 -3.71
CA GLU A 158 0.71 -13.92 -3.21
C GLU A 158 -0.53 -14.19 -2.37
N ILE A 159 -1.22 -13.13 -1.92
CA ILE A 159 -2.54 -13.23 -1.29
C ILE A 159 -3.51 -12.24 -1.95
N TYR A 160 -4.80 -12.60 -1.98
CA TYR A 160 -5.83 -11.73 -2.54
C TYR A 160 -6.04 -10.48 -1.67
N PRO A 161 -5.84 -9.25 -2.22
CA PRO A 161 -5.88 -8.02 -1.42
C PRO A 161 -7.29 -7.53 -1.10
N TRP A 162 -8.33 -7.94 -1.82
CA TRP A 162 -9.65 -7.33 -1.82
C TRP A 162 -10.28 -7.18 -0.43
N LYS A 163 -10.15 -8.18 0.47
CA LYS A 163 -10.71 -8.08 1.83
C LYS A 163 -10.01 -7.02 2.69
N TYR A 164 -8.71 -6.80 2.44
CA TYR A 164 -7.92 -5.75 3.11
C TYR A 164 -8.31 -4.39 2.56
N LEU A 165 -8.44 -4.27 1.23
CA LEU A 165 -8.90 -3.06 0.57
C LEU A 165 -10.31 -2.66 1.03
N ASP A 166 -11.24 -3.62 1.18
CA ASP A 166 -12.57 -3.38 1.73
C ASP A 166 -12.52 -2.84 3.16
N ALA A 167 -11.67 -3.46 4.01
CA ALA A 167 -11.50 -3.04 5.39
C ALA A 167 -10.89 -1.63 5.47
N TRP A 168 -9.79 -1.36 4.75
CA TRP A 168 -9.12 -0.07 4.75
C TRP A 168 -10.00 1.04 4.18
N LYS A 169 -10.78 0.75 3.14
CA LYS A 169 -11.76 1.68 2.58
C LYS A 169 -12.88 2.03 3.56
N ALA A 170 -13.20 1.10 4.47
CA ALA A 170 -14.15 1.31 5.57
C ALA A 170 -13.51 1.88 6.84
N GLY A 171 -12.23 2.30 6.81
CA GLY A 171 -11.49 2.83 7.96
C GLY A 171 -11.15 1.80 9.04
N LYS A 172 -11.07 0.51 8.68
CA LYS A 172 -10.75 -0.59 9.61
C LYS A 172 -9.29 -1.04 9.41
N ASP A 173 -8.55 -1.12 10.50
CA ASP A 173 -7.16 -1.59 10.54
C ASP A 173 -7.09 -3.13 10.49
N LEU A 174 -7.19 -3.70 9.29
CA LEU A 174 -7.03 -5.13 9.07
C LEU A 174 -5.60 -5.43 8.60
N ASN A 175 -4.83 -6.13 9.44
CA ASN A 175 -3.42 -6.47 9.18
C ASN A 175 -3.31 -7.78 8.38
N PRO A 176 -2.60 -7.80 7.21
CA PRO A 176 -2.42 -8.99 6.38
C PRO A 176 -1.30 -9.94 6.85
N ALA A 177 -0.43 -9.54 7.78
CA ALA A 177 0.81 -10.26 8.12
C ALA A 177 0.57 -11.73 8.48
N LYS A 178 -0.48 -12.05 9.23
CA LYS A 178 -0.79 -13.43 9.60
C LYS A 178 -1.09 -14.32 8.38
N GLU A 179 -1.86 -13.80 7.42
CA GLU A 179 -2.19 -14.56 6.21
C GLU A 179 -0.97 -14.71 5.30
N VAL A 180 -0.20 -13.63 5.12
CA VAL A 180 1.06 -13.63 4.37
C VAL A 180 2.02 -14.68 4.94
N LEU A 181 2.24 -14.69 6.25
CA LEU A 181 3.10 -15.66 6.92
C LEU A 181 2.58 -17.10 6.75
N THR A 182 1.28 -17.31 6.85
CA THR A 182 0.66 -18.62 6.68
C THR A 182 0.84 -19.13 5.24
N LYS A 183 0.63 -18.27 4.24
CA LYS A 183 0.85 -18.60 2.84
C LYS A 183 2.32 -18.90 2.58
N MET A 184 3.23 -18.05 3.04
CA MET A 184 4.68 -18.23 2.89
C MET A 184 5.16 -19.56 3.48
N LYS A 185 4.69 -19.94 4.68
CA LYS A 185 5.02 -21.24 5.29
C LYS A 185 4.51 -22.43 4.46
N LYS A 186 3.36 -22.28 3.80
CA LYS A 186 2.74 -23.33 2.98
C LYS A 186 3.49 -23.56 1.65
N VAL A 187 3.93 -22.48 0.99
CA VAL A 187 4.50 -22.57 -0.38
C VAL A 187 6.02 -22.36 -0.45
N GLY A 188 6.65 -22.01 0.69
CA GLY A 188 8.06 -21.63 0.78
C GLY A 188 8.29 -20.15 0.50
N THR A 189 9.47 -19.65 0.88
CA THR A 189 9.85 -18.23 0.68
C THR A 189 10.01 -17.84 -0.80
N VAL A 190 10.35 -18.82 -1.65
CA VAL A 190 10.45 -18.66 -3.11
C VAL A 190 9.64 -19.78 -3.76
N PRO A 191 8.33 -19.62 -3.89
CA PRO A 191 7.48 -20.62 -4.55
C PRO A 191 7.86 -20.76 -6.01
N LYS A 192 7.52 -21.93 -6.59
CA LYS A 192 7.69 -22.14 -8.03
C LYS A 192 6.93 -21.06 -8.80
N HIS A 193 7.60 -20.45 -9.78
CA HIS A 193 6.94 -19.52 -10.70
C HIS A 193 5.86 -20.25 -11.50
N VAL A 194 4.63 -19.77 -11.43
CA VAL A 194 3.48 -20.24 -12.21
C VAL A 194 2.93 -19.06 -13.01
N GLY A 195 2.62 -19.28 -14.25
CA GLY A 195 2.12 -18.24 -15.18
C GLY A 195 3.26 -17.59 -15.98
N TYR A 196 2.87 -16.64 -16.82
CA TYR A 196 3.72 -15.96 -17.81
C TYR A 196 4.73 -15.02 -17.18
#